data_ac88667b96feffafb6404eebe24cda4b
#
_entry.id   ac88667b96feffafb6404eebe24cda4b
#
_cell.length_a   1.000
_cell.length_b   1.000
_cell.length_c   1.000
_cell.angle_alpha   90.00
_cell.angle_beta   90.00
_cell.angle_gamma   90.00
#
_symmetry.space_group_name_H-M   'P 1'
#
loop_
_entity.id
_entity.type
_entity.pdbx_description
1 polymer ?
#
loop_
_entity_poly.entity_id
_entity_poly.type
_entity_poly.pdbx_seq_one_letter_code
_entity_poly.pdbx_strand_id
1 'polypeptide(L)'
;MVFTSEEIAMIDGIIETLFSGTNVSADVRDAYLLVHRHLTEDALEVKDFKRIANAMEFAMKNQFCDSCSRESQRVLTSVLIKATTAS
;
A
#
# COMPACT_ATOMS: atom_id res chain seq x y z
N MET A 1 -11.99 -10.84 3.62
CA MET A 1 -10.82 -9.96 3.38
C MET A 1 -11.21 -8.80 2.49
N VAL A 2 -10.79 -7.60 2.84
CA VAL A 2 -11.15 -6.37 2.10
C VAL A 2 -10.45 -6.31 0.74
N PHE A 3 -9.19 -6.76 0.71
CA PHE A 3 -8.36 -6.69 -0.49
C PHE A 3 -8.23 -8.06 -1.16
N THR A 4 -8.19 -8.05 -2.50
CA THR A 4 -7.93 -9.26 -3.28
C THR A 4 -6.44 -9.62 -3.24
N SER A 5 -6.10 -10.83 -3.70
CA SER A 5 -4.69 -11.27 -3.78
C SER A 5 -3.86 -10.32 -4.64
N GLU A 6 -4.41 -9.83 -5.75
CA GLU A 6 -3.73 -8.86 -6.61
C GLU A 6 -3.49 -7.54 -5.90
N GLU A 7 -4.47 -7.09 -5.13
CA GLU A 7 -4.36 -5.85 -4.37
C GLU A 7 -3.32 -5.98 -3.26
N ILE A 8 -3.28 -7.11 -2.58
CA ILE A 8 -2.28 -7.39 -1.55
C ILE A 8 -0.87 -7.38 -2.15
N ALA A 9 -0.69 -8.02 -3.30
CA ALA A 9 0.60 -8.02 -3.99
C ALA A 9 1.03 -6.61 -4.37
N MET A 10 0.09 -5.78 -4.81
CA MET A 10 0.37 -4.38 -5.15
C MET A 10 0.81 -3.60 -3.92
N ILE A 11 0.10 -3.75 -2.81
CA ILE A 11 0.43 -3.06 -1.55
C ILE A 11 1.83 -3.46 -1.08
N ASP A 12 2.13 -4.76 -1.06
CA ASP A 12 3.43 -5.26 -0.64
C ASP A 12 4.55 -4.76 -1.53
N GLY A 13 4.33 -4.75 -2.85
CA GLY A 13 5.32 -4.27 -3.81
C GLY A 13 5.64 -2.79 -3.61
N ILE A 14 4.62 -1.97 -3.36
CA ILE A 14 4.81 -0.54 -3.14
C ILE A 14 5.53 -0.28 -1.81
N ILE A 15 5.14 -0.98 -0.76
CA ILE A 15 5.80 -0.85 0.55
C ILE A 15 7.27 -1.23 0.45
N GLU A 16 7.58 -2.33 -0.23
CA GLU A 16 8.95 -2.78 -0.44
C GLU A 16 9.76 -1.74 -1.21
N THR A 17 9.16 -1.16 -2.25
CA THR A 17 9.80 -0.12 -3.05
C THR A 17 10.10 1.13 -2.20
N LEU A 18 9.17 1.52 -1.34
CA LEU A 18 9.36 2.65 -0.44
C LEU A 18 10.55 2.43 0.50
N PHE A 19 10.72 1.21 1.00
CA PHE A 19 11.80 0.90 1.92
C PHE A 19 13.16 0.78 1.24
N SER A 20 13.19 0.36 -0.02
CA SER A 20 14.45 0.18 -0.74
C SER A 20 14.97 1.45 -1.37
N GLY A 21 14.12 2.44 -1.62
CA GLY A 21 14.48 3.64 -2.39
C GLY A 21 14.74 4.90 -1.59
N THR A 22 14.42 4.94 -0.28
CA THR A 22 14.53 6.16 0.52
C THR A 22 15.01 5.85 1.93
N ASN A 23 15.61 6.87 2.58
CA ASN A 23 15.93 6.81 3.99
C ASN A 23 14.65 6.99 4.79
N VAL A 24 14.04 5.88 5.13
CA VAL A 24 12.82 5.88 5.93
C VAL A 24 13.20 5.70 7.40
N SER A 25 12.59 6.48 8.29
CA SER A 25 12.85 6.35 9.71
C SER A 25 12.41 4.96 10.21
N ALA A 26 13.04 4.50 11.30
CA ALA A 26 12.70 3.21 11.88
C ALA A 26 11.22 3.13 12.27
N ASP A 27 10.67 4.22 12.78
CA ASP A 27 9.26 4.27 13.18
C ASP A 27 8.32 4.06 12.00
N VAL A 28 8.61 4.69 10.85
CA VAL A 28 7.82 4.53 9.64
C VAL A 28 7.95 3.11 9.10
N ARG A 29 9.17 2.58 9.09
CA ARG A 29 9.42 1.20 8.65
C ARG A 29 8.63 0.22 9.49
N ASP A 30 8.68 0.36 10.82
CA ASP A 30 7.95 -0.53 11.72
C ASP A 30 6.45 -0.43 11.49
N ALA A 31 5.93 0.77 11.24
CA ALA A 31 4.52 0.98 10.94
C ALA A 31 4.08 0.21 9.69
N TYR A 32 4.88 0.27 8.62
CA TYR A 32 4.54 -0.44 7.38
C TYR A 32 4.75 -1.95 7.49
N LEU A 33 5.71 -2.40 8.28
CA LEU A 33 5.86 -3.83 8.57
C LEU A 33 4.65 -4.37 9.32
N LEU A 34 4.10 -3.57 10.23
CA LEU A 34 2.88 -3.92 10.94
C LEU A 34 1.69 -4.01 10.00
N VAL A 35 1.59 -3.09 9.03
CA VAL A 35 0.56 -3.13 7.98
C VAL A 35 0.66 -4.44 7.19
N HIS A 36 1.86 -4.81 6.78
CA HIS A 36 2.09 -6.05 6.05
C HIS A 36 1.63 -7.26 6.88
N ARG A 37 1.98 -7.29 8.15
CA ARG A 37 1.59 -8.36 9.05
C ARG A 37 0.07 -8.45 9.20
N HIS A 38 -0.59 -7.32 9.44
CA HIS A 38 -2.05 -7.27 9.57
C HIS A 38 -2.75 -7.67 8.27
N LEU A 39 -2.17 -7.30 7.13
CA LEU A 39 -2.68 -7.67 5.83
C LEU A 39 -2.64 -9.18 5.64
N THR A 40 -1.53 -9.81 6.03
CA THR A 40 -1.34 -11.26 5.94
C THR A 40 -2.29 -12.01 6.88
N GLU A 41 -2.50 -11.47 8.07
CA GLU A 41 -3.34 -12.08 9.11
C GLU A 41 -4.83 -11.73 8.98
N ASP A 42 -5.20 -10.91 8.00
CA ASP A 42 -6.56 -10.39 7.82
C ASP A 42 -7.07 -9.66 9.09
N ALA A 43 -6.19 -8.86 9.67
CA ALA A 43 -6.46 -8.15 10.93
C ALA A 43 -6.24 -6.64 10.77
N LEU A 44 -6.66 -6.07 9.63
CA LEU A 44 -6.45 -4.66 9.33
C LEU A 44 -7.30 -3.75 10.23
N GLU A 45 -6.67 -2.70 10.72
CA GLU A 45 -7.31 -1.66 11.52
C GLU A 45 -7.41 -0.35 10.72
N VAL A 46 -8.16 0.62 11.27
CA VAL A 46 -8.31 1.94 10.65
C VAL A 46 -6.95 2.59 10.37
N LYS A 47 -6.02 2.47 11.30
CA LYS A 47 -4.67 3.01 11.15
C LYS A 47 -3.94 2.41 9.94
N ASP A 48 -4.14 1.11 9.72
CA ASP A 48 -3.52 0.41 8.60
C ASP A 48 -4.08 0.91 7.27
N PHE A 49 -5.38 1.13 7.19
CA PHE A 49 -6.02 1.65 5.99
C PHE A 49 -5.48 3.05 5.64
N LYS A 50 -5.28 3.90 6.64
CA LYS A 50 -4.70 5.22 6.42
C LYS A 50 -3.27 5.13 5.87
N ARG A 51 -2.48 4.23 6.43
CA ARG A 51 -1.10 4.01 5.96
C ARG A 51 -1.07 3.48 4.54
N ILE A 52 -1.96 2.55 4.22
CA ILE A 52 -2.08 2.02 2.86
C ILE A 52 -2.46 3.14 1.89
N ALA A 53 -3.44 3.96 2.24
CA ALA A 53 -3.86 5.09 1.40
C ALA A 53 -2.70 6.05 1.16
N ASN A 54 -1.93 6.38 2.20
CA ASN A 54 -0.78 7.27 2.07
C ASN A 54 0.29 6.67 1.16
N ALA A 55 0.54 5.37 1.26
CA ALA A 55 1.51 4.69 0.41
C ALA A 55 1.06 4.71 -1.06
N MET A 56 -0.22 4.50 -1.32
CA MET A 56 -0.76 4.53 -2.68
C MET A 56 -0.68 5.94 -3.28
N GLU A 57 -1.03 6.96 -2.50
CA GLU A 57 -0.91 8.35 -2.94
C GLU A 57 0.55 8.71 -3.25
N PHE A 58 1.47 8.28 -2.41
CA PHE A 58 2.90 8.49 -2.62
C PHE A 58 3.35 7.84 -3.93
N ALA A 59 2.91 6.61 -4.18
CA ALA A 59 3.25 5.89 -5.40
C ALA A 59 2.72 6.64 -6.64
N MET A 60 1.51 7.15 -6.57
CA MET A 60 0.92 7.90 -7.68
C MET A 60 1.68 9.21 -7.94
N LYS A 61 2.03 9.95 -6.89
CA LYS A 61 2.75 11.23 -7.01
C LYS A 61 4.16 11.03 -7.55
N ASN A 62 4.81 9.93 -7.20
CA ASN A 62 6.20 9.69 -7.59
C ASN A 62 6.31 8.81 -8.85
N GLN A 63 5.19 8.56 -9.50
CA GLN A 63 5.14 7.86 -10.78
C GLN A 63 5.82 6.48 -10.74
N PHE A 64 5.67 5.76 -9.63
CA PHE A 64 6.18 4.40 -9.55
C PHE A 64 5.59 3.50 -10.63
N CYS A 65 4.49 3.93 -11.22
CA CYS A 65 3.80 3.17 -12.24
C CYS A 65 3.88 3.78 -13.63
N ASP A 66 4.95 4.53 -13.94
CA ASP A 66 5.15 5.09 -15.28
C ASP A 66 5.12 4.03 -16.37
N SER A 67 5.68 2.86 -16.06
CA SER A 67 5.71 1.73 -16.99
C SER A 67 4.63 0.69 -16.69
N CYS A 68 3.74 0.98 -15.74
CA CYS A 68 2.68 0.05 -15.37
C CYS A 68 1.59 -0.01 -16.44
N SER A 69 1.03 -1.19 -16.63
CA SER A 69 -0.13 -1.39 -17.48
C SER A 69 -1.35 -0.68 -16.89
N ARG A 70 -2.39 -0.49 -17.72
CA ARG A 70 -3.65 0.06 -17.26
C ARG A 70 -4.25 -0.80 -16.14
N GLU A 71 -4.03 -2.09 -16.20
CA GLU A 71 -4.51 -3.02 -15.20
C GLU A 71 -3.86 -2.74 -13.83
N SER A 72 -2.55 -2.51 -13.80
CA SER A 72 -1.85 -2.15 -12.58
C SER A 72 -2.37 -0.84 -12.00
N GLN A 73 -2.60 0.16 -12.84
CA GLN A 73 -3.18 1.43 -12.40
C GLN A 73 -4.59 1.26 -11.84
N ARG A 74 -5.36 0.37 -12.43
CA ARG A 74 -6.72 0.07 -11.95
C ARG A 74 -6.67 -0.58 -10.57
N VAL A 75 -5.76 -1.52 -10.37
CA VAL A 75 -5.57 -2.17 -9.06
C VAL A 75 -5.15 -1.16 -8.01
N LEU A 76 -4.19 -0.28 -8.35
CA LEU A 76 -3.73 0.77 -7.45
C LEU A 76 -4.88 1.70 -7.03
N THR A 77 -5.69 2.14 -8.00
CA THR A 77 -6.84 3.00 -7.74
C THR A 77 -7.88 2.30 -6.85
N SER A 78 -8.12 1.02 -7.12
CA SER A 78 -9.05 0.21 -6.32
C SER A 78 -8.58 0.11 -4.86
N VAL A 79 -7.30 -0.13 -4.64
CA VAL A 79 -6.71 -0.17 -3.30
C VAL A 79 -6.89 1.17 -2.59
N LEU A 80 -6.60 2.26 -3.29
CA LEU A 80 -6.72 3.60 -2.72
C LEU A 80 -8.17 3.90 -2.30
N ILE A 81 -9.13 3.58 -3.15
CA ILE A 81 -10.54 3.80 -2.86
C ILE A 81 -10.97 2.99 -1.64
N LYS A 82 -10.63 1.72 -1.62
CA LYS A 82 -10.99 0.84 -0.49
C LYS A 82 -10.37 1.31 0.82
N ALA A 83 -9.09 1.69 0.79
CA ALA A 83 -8.39 2.17 1.97
C ALA A 83 -9.01 3.48 2.48
N THR A 84 -9.31 4.40 1.58
CA THR A 84 -9.90 5.69 1.94
C THR A 84 -11.32 5.51 2.50
N THR A 85 -12.10 4.63 1.92
CA THR A 85 -13.47 4.36 2.36
C THR A 85 -13.49 3.68 3.74
N ALA A 86 -12.52 2.80 4.01
CA ALA A 86 -12.44 2.06 5.26
C ALA A 86 -11.85 2.88 6.42
N SER A 87 -11.15 3.96 6.13
CA SER A 87 -10.51 4.77 7.17
C SER A 87 -11.46 5.76 7.85
#